data_1511cced14db096945759c6d0c57878f
#
_entry.id   1511cced14db096945759c6d0c57878f
#
_cell.length_a   1.000
_cell.length_b   1.000
_cell.length_c   1.000
_cell.angle_alpha   90.00
_cell.angle_beta   90.00
_cell.angle_gamma   90.00
#
_symmetry.space_group_name_H-M   'P 1'
#
loop_
_entity.id
_entity.type
_entity.pdbx_description
1 polymer ?
#
loop_
_entity_poly.entity_id
_entity_poly.type
_entity_poly.pdbx_seq_one_letter_code
_entity_poly.pdbx_strand_id
1 'polypeptide(L)'
;MTDIFTRLKLAGRALLKGQPAPGSRRQVPAITPEEVAEVKAFFPLEKFFIFGHARSGTTLLTRLVRLHAQVHCNYQAHFFTRQPLLEALVAEEDVGMWLSRRSNRWNQGRDLSPLVLRAAADFIMERDARCAGKGNSGCIVGDKSPNSLLDGDAVRQLVKVYPDARLVFIVRDGRDAAVSHRFQAFIDRPQHLNTDDLRIRDEFIRDATPFVSGQRSIFTEKSLAQAARGWMHNVVETDKAARELLPESYHSLRYEDLLTSTWETMRALWATLGADITSPGLKEALEAELQENPDADWQQEKASDIASALTKGQRGTWRELFTPHDRQIFEEIAGGTLAAWGYDIKS
;
A
#
# COMPACT_ATOMS: atom_id res chain seq x y z
N MET A 1 10.65 -35.87 -12.13
CA MET A 1 9.98 -36.23 -13.39
C MET A 1 8.48 -36.37 -13.10
N THR A 2 7.72 -35.32 -13.32
CA THR A 2 6.26 -35.35 -13.14
C THR A 2 5.71 -36.13 -14.35
N ASP A 3 5.09 -37.25 -14.05
CA ASP A 3 4.59 -38.23 -14.98
C ASP A 3 3.71 -37.62 -16.08
N ILE A 4 4.00 -37.91 -17.34
CA ILE A 4 3.24 -37.53 -18.54
C ILE A 4 1.75 -37.87 -18.38
N PHE A 5 1.44 -38.96 -17.69
CA PHE A 5 0.06 -39.36 -17.37
C PHE A 5 -0.66 -38.37 -16.44
N THR A 6 0.03 -37.76 -15.53
CA THR A 6 -0.56 -36.73 -14.65
C THR A 6 -0.85 -35.45 -15.44
N ARG A 7 0.01 -35.08 -16.39
CA ARG A 7 -0.23 -33.92 -17.28
C ARG A 7 -1.37 -34.20 -18.28
N LEU A 8 -1.47 -35.40 -18.82
CA LEU A 8 -2.58 -35.81 -19.69
C LEU A 8 -3.90 -35.90 -18.94
N LYS A 9 -3.91 -36.37 -17.68
CA LYS A 9 -5.11 -36.36 -16.82
C LYS A 9 -5.57 -34.94 -16.48
N LEU A 10 -4.62 -34.00 -16.22
CA LEU A 10 -4.92 -32.61 -16.01
C LEU A 10 -5.46 -31.93 -17.28
N ALA A 11 -4.84 -32.18 -18.43
CA ALA A 11 -5.32 -31.68 -19.72
C ALA A 11 -6.70 -32.27 -20.11
N GLY A 12 -6.94 -33.56 -19.86
CA GLY A 12 -8.22 -34.23 -20.09
C GLY A 12 -9.33 -33.69 -19.14
N ARG A 13 -9.01 -33.39 -17.89
CA ARG A 13 -9.96 -32.72 -16.96
C ARG A 13 -10.30 -31.29 -17.39
N ALA A 14 -9.31 -30.54 -17.88
CA ALA A 14 -9.51 -29.19 -18.39
C ALA A 14 -10.43 -29.16 -19.63
N LEU A 15 -10.26 -30.14 -20.55
CA LEU A 15 -11.04 -30.24 -21.79
C LEU A 15 -12.44 -30.85 -21.61
N LEU A 16 -12.58 -31.81 -20.69
CA LEU A 16 -13.85 -32.59 -20.56
C LEU A 16 -14.80 -32.07 -19.46
N LYS A 17 -14.30 -31.29 -18.48
CA LYS A 17 -15.13 -30.79 -17.38
C LYS A 17 -15.36 -29.28 -17.42
N GLY A 18 -15.00 -28.60 -18.54
CA GLY A 18 -15.19 -27.15 -18.64
C GLY A 18 -14.62 -26.45 -17.44
N GLN A 19 -13.34 -26.76 -17.07
CA GLN A 19 -12.71 -25.97 -16.01
C GLN A 19 -12.73 -24.51 -16.45
N PRO A 20 -13.19 -23.59 -15.58
CA PRO A 20 -13.14 -22.18 -15.89
C PRO A 20 -11.70 -21.83 -16.27
N ALA A 21 -11.56 -21.00 -17.31
CA ALA A 21 -10.26 -20.52 -17.77
C ALA A 21 -9.42 -20.05 -16.57
N PRO A 22 -8.06 -20.18 -16.58
CA PRO A 22 -7.24 -19.61 -15.53
C PRO A 22 -7.56 -18.11 -15.41
N GLY A 23 -8.37 -17.72 -14.43
CA GLY A 23 -8.89 -16.36 -14.28
C GLY A 23 -10.34 -16.29 -13.76
N SER A 24 -11.16 -17.33 -13.87
CA SER A 24 -12.49 -17.35 -13.25
C SER A 24 -12.39 -17.87 -11.81
N ARG A 25 -11.72 -17.11 -10.93
CA ARG A 25 -11.86 -17.32 -9.50
C ARG A 25 -13.30 -17.02 -9.10
N ARG A 26 -13.85 -17.84 -8.20
CA ARG A 26 -15.15 -17.58 -7.59
C ARG A 26 -15.14 -16.16 -7.02
N GLN A 27 -16.14 -15.36 -7.38
CA GLN A 27 -16.31 -14.05 -6.78
C GLN A 27 -16.86 -14.22 -5.36
N VAL A 28 -16.14 -13.70 -4.38
CA VAL A 28 -16.62 -13.63 -3.00
C VAL A 28 -17.66 -12.50 -2.94
N PRO A 29 -18.85 -12.75 -2.35
CA PRO A 29 -19.86 -11.71 -2.19
C PRO A 29 -19.40 -10.63 -1.21
N ALA A 30 -20.05 -9.47 -1.24
CA ALA A 30 -19.85 -8.46 -0.23
C ALA A 30 -20.41 -8.92 1.12
N ILE A 31 -19.76 -8.53 2.22
CA ILE A 31 -20.24 -8.78 3.58
C ILE A 31 -21.54 -8.01 3.83
N THR A 32 -22.48 -8.61 4.56
CA THR A 32 -23.72 -7.93 4.94
C THR A 32 -23.57 -7.17 6.26
N PRO A 33 -24.46 -6.18 6.56
CA PRO A 33 -24.45 -5.48 7.84
C PRO A 33 -24.59 -6.41 9.06
N GLU A 34 -25.37 -7.48 8.93
CA GLU A 34 -25.59 -8.47 9.97
C GLU A 34 -24.29 -9.27 10.23
N GLU A 35 -23.57 -9.65 9.17
CA GLU A 35 -22.29 -10.32 9.26
C GLU A 35 -21.20 -9.42 9.85
N VAL A 36 -21.23 -8.11 9.52
CA VAL A 36 -20.36 -7.11 10.17
C VAL A 36 -20.62 -7.08 11.67
N ALA A 37 -21.87 -7.02 12.10
CA ALA A 37 -22.23 -7.02 13.52
C ALA A 37 -21.83 -8.35 14.21
N GLU A 38 -21.99 -9.48 13.52
CA GLU A 38 -21.58 -10.80 14.02
C GLU A 38 -20.07 -10.85 14.27
N VAL A 39 -19.24 -10.39 13.34
CA VAL A 39 -17.77 -10.39 13.53
C VAL A 39 -17.33 -9.38 14.60
N LYS A 40 -17.97 -8.19 14.66
CA LYS A 40 -17.68 -7.19 15.71
C LYS A 40 -17.96 -7.67 17.12
N ALA A 41 -18.84 -8.65 17.31
CA ALA A 41 -19.06 -9.27 18.63
C ALA A 41 -17.81 -10.02 19.15
N PHE A 42 -16.96 -10.52 18.25
CA PHE A 42 -15.69 -11.22 18.58
C PHE A 42 -14.47 -10.31 18.48
N PHE A 43 -14.50 -9.35 17.55
CA PHE A 43 -13.41 -8.41 17.23
C PHE A 43 -13.91 -6.96 17.29
N PRO A 44 -14.11 -6.41 18.51
CA PRO A 44 -14.86 -5.16 18.71
C PRO A 44 -14.10 -3.89 18.37
N LEU A 45 -12.78 -3.94 18.13
CA LEU A 45 -12.00 -2.73 17.88
C LEU A 45 -12.34 -2.13 16.52
N GLU A 46 -12.35 -0.79 16.44
CA GLU A 46 -12.57 -0.07 15.18
C GLU A 46 -11.38 -0.29 14.23
N LYS A 47 -11.66 -0.33 12.92
CA LYS A 47 -10.67 -0.67 11.91
C LYS A 47 -10.39 0.50 10.97
N PHE A 48 -9.10 0.63 10.60
CA PHE A 48 -8.67 1.54 9.54
C PHE A 48 -7.61 0.90 8.64
N PHE A 49 -7.46 1.46 7.45
CA PHE A 49 -6.45 1.00 6.50
C PHE A 49 -5.68 2.20 5.95
N ILE A 50 -4.36 2.04 5.81
CA ILE A 50 -3.49 3.04 5.18
C ILE A 50 -3.04 2.51 3.83
N PHE A 51 -3.47 3.17 2.76
CA PHE A 51 -3.01 2.92 1.41
C PHE A 51 -2.11 4.07 0.92
N GLY A 52 -1.30 3.79 -0.06
CA GLY A 52 -0.46 4.75 -0.75
C GLY A 52 0.29 4.05 -1.87
N HIS A 53 0.60 4.76 -2.94
CA HIS A 53 1.51 4.22 -3.96
C HIS A 53 2.84 3.81 -3.31
N ALA A 54 3.51 2.80 -3.84
CA ALA A 54 4.83 2.40 -3.34
C ALA A 54 5.77 3.62 -3.24
N ARG A 55 6.49 3.75 -2.13
CA ARG A 55 7.42 4.87 -1.83
C ARG A 55 6.75 6.22 -1.51
N SER A 56 5.48 6.24 -1.18
CA SER A 56 4.77 7.46 -0.75
C SER A 56 4.88 7.78 0.74
N GLY A 57 5.79 7.16 1.49
CA GLY A 57 6.00 7.47 2.92
C GLY A 57 5.04 6.74 3.87
N THR A 58 4.37 5.67 3.41
CA THR A 58 3.46 4.87 4.26
C THR A 58 4.13 4.33 5.52
N THR A 59 5.46 4.06 5.51
CA THR A 59 6.21 3.59 6.68
C THR A 59 6.35 4.67 7.74
N LEU A 60 6.74 5.89 7.35
CA LEU A 60 6.79 7.04 8.27
C LEU A 60 5.41 7.28 8.87
N LEU A 61 4.36 7.37 8.02
CA LEU A 61 2.99 7.56 8.50
C LEU A 61 2.57 6.51 9.53
N THR A 62 2.94 5.24 9.32
CA THR A 62 2.63 4.16 10.28
C THR A 62 3.35 4.36 11.61
N ARG A 63 4.61 4.79 11.60
CA ARG A 63 5.36 5.11 12.82
C ARG A 63 4.68 6.23 13.58
N LEU A 64 4.37 7.33 12.90
CA LEU A 64 3.73 8.49 13.51
C LEU A 64 2.33 8.18 14.05
N VAL A 65 1.50 7.44 13.31
CA VAL A 65 0.14 7.11 13.79
C VAL A 65 0.15 6.23 15.04
N ARG A 66 1.16 5.37 15.18
CA ARG A 66 1.35 4.47 16.35
C ARG A 66 1.80 5.18 17.61
N LEU A 67 2.26 6.44 17.55
CA LEU A 67 2.62 7.21 18.74
C LEU A 67 1.41 7.45 19.64
N HIS A 68 0.21 7.51 19.06
CA HIS A 68 -1.02 7.63 19.84
C HIS A 68 -1.32 6.35 20.63
N ALA A 69 -1.58 6.49 21.94
CA ALA A 69 -1.79 5.33 22.83
C ALA A 69 -2.99 4.45 22.39
N GLN A 70 -4.04 5.06 21.86
CA GLN A 70 -5.25 4.36 21.39
C GLN A 70 -5.14 3.80 19.98
N VAL A 71 -4.06 4.03 19.22
CA VAL A 71 -3.96 3.62 17.83
C VAL A 71 -2.85 2.62 17.64
N HIS A 72 -3.15 1.52 16.98
CA HIS A 72 -2.17 0.56 16.51
C HIS A 72 -2.35 0.30 15.02
N CYS A 73 -1.24 0.15 14.31
CA CYS A 73 -1.23 -0.11 12.88
C CYS A 73 -0.27 -1.25 12.57
N ASN A 74 -0.79 -2.31 12.00
CA ASN A 74 -0.03 -3.45 11.51
C ASN A 74 0.80 -3.08 10.26
N TYR A 75 1.88 -3.82 9.99
CA TYR A 75 2.75 -3.58 8.85
C TYR A 75 2.52 -4.58 7.72
N GLN A 76 2.03 -4.09 6.57
CA GLN A 76 2.08 -4.73 5.26
C GLN A 76 1.50 -6.16 5.20
N ALA A 77 0.34 -6.38 5.82
CA ALA A 77 -0.37 -7.65 5.65
C ALA A 77 -0.91 -7.83 4.22
N HIS A 78 -1.03 -6.72 3.46
CA HIS A 78 -1.47 -6.74 2.08
C HIS A 78 -2.82 -7.43 1.86
N PHE A 79 -3.76 -7.26 2.78
CA PHE A 79 -5.07 -7.89 2.68
C PHE A 79 -5.78 -7.57 1.36
N PHE A 80 -5.63 -6.32 0.86
CA PHE A 80 -6.35 -5.80 -0.31
C PHE A 80 -5.48 -5.13 -1.37
N THR A 81 -4.20 -4.87 -1.11
CA THR A 81 -3.35 -3.97 -1.92
C THR A 81 -2.41 -4.67 -2.90
N ARG A 82 -2.45 -5.98 -2.93
CA ARG A 82 -1.79 -6.84 -3.92
C ARG A 82 -2.81 -7.81 -4.46
N GLN A 83 -2.37 -8.85 -5.17
CA GLN A 83 -3.28 -9.97 -5.43
C GLN A 83 -3.81 -10.43 -4.06
N PRO A 84 -5.13 -10.39 -3.83
CA PRO A 84 -5.70 -10.50 -2.48
C PRO A 84 -5.41 -11.88 -1.90
N LEU A 85 -4.50 -11.95 -0.91
CA LEU A 85 -4.09 -13.21 -0.31
C LEU A 85 -5.24 -13.85 0.47
N LEU A 86 -6.01 -13.05 1.21
CA LEU A 86 -7.16 -13.57 1.95
C LEU A 86 -8.25 -14.09 1.02
N GLU A 87 -8.58 -13.34 -0.03
CA GLU A 87 -9.55 -13.80 -1.02
C GLU A 87 -9.11 -15.12 -1.68
N ALA A 88 -7.81 -15.29 -1.91
CA ALA A 88 -7.27 -16.53 -2.48
C ALA A 88 -7.57 -17.77 -1.62
N LEU A 89 -7.63 -17.61 -0.27
CA LEU A 89 -7.96 -18.71 0.64
C LEU A 89 -9.40 -19.21 0.45
N VAL A 90 -10.36 -18.31 0.25
CA VAL A 90 -11.77 -18.65 0.11
C VAL A 90 -12.21 -18.81 -1.35
N ALA A 91 -11.37 -18.36 -2.29
CA ALA A 91 -11.59 -18.54 -3.73
C ALA A 91 -11.14 -19.92 -4.24
N GLU A 92 -10.41 -20.68 -3.42
CA GLU A 92 -10.13 -22.09 -3.69
C GLU A 92 -11.45 -22.85 -3.77
N GLU A 93 -11.64 -23.65 -4.83
CA GLU A 93 -12.93 -24.26 -5.16
C GLU A 93 -13.52 -25.07 -4.00
N ASP A 94 -12.71 -25.94 -3.40
CA ASP A 94 -13.14 -26.81 -2.30
C ASP A 94 -13.48 -26.02 -1.05
N VAL A 95 -12.68 -25.01 -0.70
CA VAL A 95 -12.92 -24.13 0.47
C VAL A 95 -14.15 -23.26 0.22
N GLY A 96 -14.26 -22.67 -0.95
CA GLY A 96 -15.41 -21.86 -1.35
C GLY A 96 -16.71 -22.67 -1.33
N MET A 97 -16.72 -23.89 -1.88
CA MET A 97 -17.87 -24.78 -1.81
C MET A 97 -18.21 -25.17 -0.37
N TRP A 98 -17.22 -25.47 0.45
CA TRP A 98 -17.44 -25.79 1.87
C TRP A 98 -18.08 -24.63 2.63
N LEU A 99 -17.63 -23.38 2.41
CA LEU A 99 -18.17 -22.19 3.07
C LEU A 99 -19.58 -21.81 2.57
N SER A 100 -19.94 -22.13 1.31
CA SER A 100 -21.17 -21.64 0.67
C SER A 100 -22.22 -22.72 0.44
N ARG A 101 -21.93 -23.99 0.77
CA ARG A 101 -22.84 -25.11 0.47
C ARG A 101 -24.15 -25.01 1.24
N ARG A 102 -25.26 -24.77 0.54
CA ARG A 102 -26.59 -24.57 1.12
C ARG A 102 -27.11 -25.73 1.99
N SER A 103 -26.62 -26.96 1.76
CA SER A 103 -26.98 -28.12 2.57
C SER A 103 -26.26 -28.19 3.92
N ASN A 104 -25.28 -27.36 4.17
CA ASN A 104 -24.60 -27.31 5.46
C ASN A 104 -25.50 -26.62 6.49
N ARG A 105 -25.71 -27.26 7.63
CA ARG A 105 -26.50 -26.69 8.71
C ARG A 105 -25.74 -25.59 9.48
N TRP A 106 -24.44 -25.72 9.59
CA TRP A 106 -23.57 -24.82 10.37
C TRP A 106 -23.45 -23.42 9.74
N ASN A 107 -23.60 -23.28 8.43
CA ASN A 107 -23.57 -21.97 7.75
C ASN A 107 -24.97 -21.38 7.53
N GLN A 108 -26.02 -22.05 8.02
CA GLN A 108 -27.42 -21.62 7.87
C GLN A 108 -27.83 -21.32 6.42
N GLY A 109 -27.22 -22.00 5.46
CA GLY A 109 -27.46 -21.80 4.02
C GLY A 109 -26.84 -20.54 3.42
N ARG A 110 -26.03 -19.80 4.19
CA ARG A 110 -25.30 -18.59 3.75
C ARG A 110 -23.94 -18.94 3.15
N ASP A 111 -23.39 -18.01 2.38
CA ASP A 111 -21.99 -18.01 2.01
C ASP A 111 -21.18 -17.26 3.09
N LEU A 112 -20.41 -17.97 3.88
CA LEU A 112 -19.62 -17.38 4.96
C LEU A 112 -18.24 -16.87 4.52
N SER A 113 -17.93 -16.90 3.21
CA SER A 113 -16.61 -16.43 2.72
C SER A 113 -16.27 -15.00 3.14
N PRO A 114 -17.17 -14.00 2.99
CA PRO A 114 -16.83 -12.63 3.42
C PRO A 114 -16.63 -12.50 4.93
N LEU A 115 -17.45 -13.20 5.72
CA LEU A 115 -17.32 -13.23 7.17
C LEU A 115 -15.98 -13.83 7.62
N VAL A 116 -15.56 -14.95 7.00
CA VAL A 116 -14.27 -15.60 7.29
C VAL A 116 -13.10 -14.70 6.92
N LEU A 117 -13.18 -14.00 5.76
CA LEU A 117 -12.15 -13.04 5.35
C LEU A 117 -11.99 -11.92 6.37
N ARG A 118 -13.11 -11.34 6.79
CA ARG A 118 -13.11 -10.27 7.78
C ARG A 118 -12.57 -10.76 9.13
N ALA A 119 -13.07 -11.88 9.64
CA ALA A 119 -12.64 -12.45 10.90
C ALA A 119 -11.13 -12.78 10.93
N ALA A 120 -10.59 -13.29 9.81
CA ALA A 120 -9.15 -13.56 9.69
C ALA A 120 -8.31 -12.28 9.75
N ALA A 121 -8.70 -11.22 9.03
CA ALA A 121 -8.01 -9.95 9.06
C ALA A 121 -8.13 -9.25 10.42
N ASP A 122 -9.33 -9.24 11.02
CA ASP A 122 -9.58 -8.69 12.35
C ASP A 122 -8.74 -9.41 13.40
N PHE A 123 -8.69 -10.74 13.37
CA PHE A 123 -7.85 -11.53 14.29
C PHE A 123 -6.37 -11.12 14.17
N ILE A 124 -5.84 -10.97 12.94
CA ILE A 124 -4.44 -10.61 12.73
C ILE A 124 -4.17 -9.22 13.31
N MET A 125 -5.01 -8.22 12.99
CA MET A 125 -4.82 -6.83 13.43
C MET A 125 -4.96 -6.69 14.96
N GLU A 126 -6.00 -7.27 15.54
CA GLU A 126 -6.21 -7.18 17.00
C GLU A 126 -5.20 -7.99 17.80
N ARG A 127 -4.74 -9.15 17.25
CA ARG A 127 -3.64 -9.91 17.86
C ARG A 127 -2.35 -9.10 17.89
N ASP A 128 -1.99 -8.44 16.76
CA ASP A 128 -0.79 -7.60 16.69
C ASP A 128 -0.87 -6.43 17.68
N ALA A 129 -2.03 -5.76 17.75
CA ALA A 129 -2.27 -4.71 18.74
C ALA A 129 -2.12 -5.20 20.19
N ARG A 130 -2.69 -6.36 20.52
CA ARG A 130 -2.54 -6.97 21.84
C ARG A 130 -1.10 -7.30 22.18
N CYS A 131 -0.34 -7.85 21.22
CA CYS A 131 1.09 -8.12 21.40
C CYS A 131 1.91 -6.84 21.64
N ALA A 132 1.44 -5.71 21.07
CA ALA A 132 2.04 -4.39 21.30
C ALA A 132 1.50 -3.65 22.56
N GLY A 133 0.67 -4.30 23.40
CA GLY A 133 0.07 -3.70 24.59
C GLY A 133 -1.07 -2.72 24.30
N LYS A 134 -1.63 -2.72 23.09
CA LYS A 134 -2.66 -1.79 22.61
C LYS A 134 -3.98 -2.46 22.21
N GLY A 135 -4.34 -3.56 22.88
CA GLY A 135 -5.56 -4.34 22.58
C GLY A 135 -6.76 -4.04 23.49
N ASN A 136 -6.76 -2.94 24.22
CA ASN A 136 -7.80 -2.60 25.17
C ASN A 136 -9.05 -2.01 24.48
N SER A 137 -10.18 -2.02 25.19
CA SER A 137 -11.42 -1.37 24.72
C SER A 137 -11.14 0.11 24.41
N GLY A 138 -11.64 0.58 23.25
CA GLY A 138 -11.42 1.93 22.77
C GLY A 138 -10.16 2.12 21.91
N CYS A 139 -9.34 1.09 21.74
CA CYS A 139 -8.27 1.11 20.76
C CYS A 139 -8.81 1.00 19.33
N ILE A 140 -8.09 1.61 18.40
CA ILE A 140 -8.36 1.62 16.96
C ILE A 140 -7.19 0.89 16.30
N VAL A 141 -7.50 -0.13 15.52
CA VAL A 141 -6.47 -0.98 14.91
C VAL A 141 -6.55 -0.94 13.39
N GLY A 142 -5.41 -1.02 12.73
CA GLY A 142 -5.39 -0.97 11.27
C GLY A 142 -4.25 -1.73 10.65
N ASP A 143 -4.23 -1.73 9.31
CA ASP A 143 -3.15 -2.26 8.50
C ASP A 143 -2.64 -1.20 7.52
N LYS A 144 -1.32 -1.08 7.43
CA LYS A 144 -0.67 -0.28 6.42
C LYS A 144 -0.11 -1.17 5.32
N SER A 145 -0.61 -0.97 4.12
CA SER A 145 -0.10 -1.70 2.96
C SER A 145 0.06 -0.78 1.76
N PRO A 146 1.27 -0.69 1.17
CA PRO A 146 1.44 0.01 -0.11
C PRO A 146 0.53 -0.60 -1.16
N ASN A 147 -0.20 0.26 -1.88
CA ASN A 147 -1.12 -0.18 -2.93
C ASN A 147 -0.39 -0.29 -4.27
N SER A 148 -0.34 -1.48 -4.83
CA SER A 148 0.21 -1.77 -6.15
C SER A 148 -0.85 -2.17 -7.19
N LEU A 149 -2.13 -2.26 -6.78
CA LEU A 149 -3.24 -2.50 -7.70
C LEU A 149 -3.61 -1.21 -8.42
N LEU A 150 -3.99 -1.35 -9.67
CA LEU A 150 -4.50 -0.26 -10.50
C LEU A 150 -6.03 -0.23 -10.45
N ASP A 151 -6.63 0.76 -11.11
CA ASP A 151 -8.08 0.87 -11.32
C ASP A 151 -8.92 0.98 -10.03
N GLY A 152 -8.31 1.36 -8.90
CA GLY A 152 -9.01 1.46 -7.62
C GLY A 152 -9.43 0.12 -7.00
N ASP A 153 -8.93 -0.99 -7.52
CA ASP A 153 -9.33 -2.35 -7.08
C ASP A 153 -9.07 -2.61 -5.61
N ALA A 154 -8.00 -2.06 -5.04
CA ALA A 154 -7.72 -2.21 -3.61
C ALA A 154 -8.85 -1.66 -2.74
N VAL A 155 -9.42 -0.50 -3.12
CA VAL A 155 -10.55 0.12 -2.41
C VAL A 155 -11.81 -0.70 -2.59
N ARG A 156 -12.10 -1.15 -3.82
CA ARG A 156 -13.26 -2.00 -4.09
C ARG A 156 -13.22 -3.32 -3.33
N GLN A 157 -12.05 -3.94 -3.22
CA GLN A 157 -11.87 -5.14 -2.41
C GLN A 157 -12.00 -4.88 -0.92
N LEU A 158 -11.45 -3.75 -0.44
CA LEU A 158 -11.60 -3.32 0.94
C LEU A 158 -13.08 -3.19 1.32
N VAL A 159 -13.85 -2.41 0.56
CA VAL A 159 -15.26 -2.11 0.86
C VAL A 159 -16.15 -3.34 0.86
N LYS A 160 -15.83 -4.36 0.05
CA LYS A 160 -16.56 -5.64 0.08
C LYS A 160 -16.51 -6.33 1.44
N VAL A 161 -15.42 -6.17 2.19
CA VAL A 161 -15.17 -6.83 3.48
C VAL A 161 -15.30 -5.85 4.66
N TYR A 162 -14.97 -4.59 4.43
CA TYR A 162 -14.95 -3.52 5.44
C TYR A 162 -15.72 -2.29 4.97
N PRO A 163 -17.04 -2.36 4.79
CA PRO A 163 -17.85 -1.19 4.42
C PRO A 163 -17.89 -0.12 5.53
N ASP A 164 -17.49 -0.47 6.74
CA ASP A 164 -17.47 0.35 7.96
C ASP A 164 -16.07 0.81 8.39
N ALA A 165 -15.03 0.50 7.63
CA ALA A 165 -13.65 0.92 7.96
C ALA A 165 -13.36 2.35 7.51
N ARG A 166 -12.36 2.95 8.15
CA ARG A 166 -11.77 4.22 7.70
C ARG A 166 -10.60 3.93 6.77
N LEU A 167 -10.53 4.67 5.67
CA LEU A 167 -9.43 4.59 4.71
C LEU A 167 -8.60 5.88 4.74
N VAL A 168 -7.31 5.72 5.00
CA VAL A 168 -6.30 6.77 4.91
C VAL A 168 -5.48 6.57 3.64
N PHE A 169 -5.38 7.60 2.80
CA PHE A 169 -4.62 7.55 1.57
C PHE A 169 -3.51 8.59 1.60
N ILE A 170 -2.25 8.14 1.57
CA ILE A 170 -1.10 9.02 1.51
C ILE A 170 -0.56 9.10 0.10
N VAL A 171 -0.42 10.34 -0.39
CA VAL A 171 0.15 10.66 -1.70
C VAL A 171 1.46 11.40 -1.52
N ARG A 172 2.44 11.09 -2.34
CA ARG A 172 3.74 11.78 -2.42
C ARG A 172 3.94 12.28 -3.85
N ASP A 173 4.72 13.33 -4.04
CA ASP A 173 5.17 13.76 -5.36
C ASP A 173 5.65 12.55 -6.17
N GLY A 174 5.01 12.32 -7.31
CA GLY A 174 5.27 11.14 -8.13
C GLY A 174 6.69 11.07 -8.65
N ARG A 175 7.34 12.22 -8.83
CA ARG A 175 8.74 12.34 -9.25
C ARG A 175 9.68 11.82 -8.15
N ASP A 176 9.44 12.21 -6.90
CA ASP A 176 10.20 11.70 -5.74
C ASP A 176 9.91 10.23 -5.46
N ALA A 177 8.65 9.79 -5.66
CA ALA A 177 8.28 8.39 -5.55
C ALA A 177 8.99 7.53 -6.59
N ALA A 178 9.07 8.00 -7.85
CA ALA A 178 9.79 7.33 -8.93
C ALA A 178 11.30 7.21 -8.64
N VAL A 179 11.95 8.30 -8.21
CA VAL A 179 13.36 8.29 -7.77
C VAL A 179 13.58 7.28 -6.65
N SER A 180 12.78 7.36 -5.59
CA SER A 180 12.90 6.46 -4.44
C SER A 180 12.71 4.99 -4.83
N HIS A 181 11.77 4.70 -5.73
CA HIS A 181 11.54 3.34 -6.25
C HIS A 181 12.71 2.85 -7.10
N ARG A 182 13.29 3.75 -7.91
CA ARG A 182 14.45 3.45 -8.75
C ARG A 182 15.66 3.03 -7.92
N PHE A 183 15.99 3.80 -6.88
CA PHE A 183 17.10 3.44 -6.00
C PHE A 183 16.83 2.18 -5.18
N GLN A 184 15.59 1.96 -4.74
CA GLN A 184 15.25 0.69 -4.12
C GLN A 184 15.50 -0.50 -5.06
N ALA A 185 15.16 -0.35 -6.36
CA ALA A 185 15.43 -1.41 -7.33
C ALA A 185 16.93 -1.64 -7.54
N PHE A 186 17.73 -0.58 -7.56
CA PHE A 186 19.20 -0.66 -7.68
C PHE A 186 19.84 -1.39 -6.50
N ILE A 187 19.29 -1.20 -5.28
CA ILE A 187 19.84 -1.77 -4.04
C ILE A 187 19.31 -3.19 -3.78
N ASP A 188 17.98 -3.34 -3.75
CA ASP A 188 17.35 -4.55 -3.23
C ASP A 188 17.10 -5.62 -4.30
N ARG A 189 17.04 -5.23 -5.58
CA ARG A 189 16.59 -6.12 -6.66
C ARG A 189 17.38 -5.95 -7.96
N PRO A 190 18.71 -5.86 -7.94
CA PRO A 190 19.50 -5.68 -9.16
C PRO A 190 19.28 -6.82 -10.16
N GLN A 191 18.98 -8.03 -9.69
CA GLN A 191 18.70 -9.20 -10.52
C GLN A 191 17.41 -9.09 -11.35
N HIS A 192 16.54 -8.14 -11.06
CA HIS A 192 15.29 -7.89 -11.82
C HIS A 192 15.42 -6.71 -12.80
N LEU A 193 16.56 -6.03 -12.83
CA LEU A 193 16.82 -4.96 -13.77
C LEU A 193 17.13 -5.53 -15.16
N ASN A 194 16.67 -4.83 -16.20
CA ASN A 194 17.09 -5.14 -17.56
C ASN A 194 18.53 -4.65 -17.81
N THR A 195 19.12 -5.00 -18.96
CA THR A 195 20.51 -4.68 -19.28
C THR A 195 20.81 -3.19 -19.28
N ASP A 196 19.89 -2.35 -19.79
CA ASP A 196 20.09 -0.90 -19.82
C ASP A 196 20.02 -0.30 -18.41
N ASP A 197 19.09 -0.76 -17.60
CA ASP A 197 18.94 -0.33 -16.20
C ASP A 197 20.13 -0.76 -15.35
N LEU A 198 20.70 -1.96 -15.57
CA LEU A 198 21.94 -2.42 -14.92
C LEU A 198 23.12 -1.54 -15.31
N ARG A 199 23.25 -1.20 -16.60
CA ARG A 199 24.31 -0.31 -17.08
C ARG A 199 24.22 1.07 -16.40
N ILE A 200 23.02 1.67 -16.32
CA ILE A 200 22.82 2.95 -15.63
C ILE A 200 23.21 2.84 -14.16
N ARG A 201 22.80 1.76 -13.48
CA ARG A 201 23.19 1.48 -12.08
C ARG A 201 24.71 1.43 -11.91
N ASP A 202 25.39 0.64 -12.72
CA ASP A 202 26.85 0.43 -12.62
C ASP A 202 27.64 1.70 -12.95
N GLU A 203 27.12 2.53 -13.87
CA GLU A 203 27.68 3.84 -14.17
C GLU A 203 27.45 4.81 -12.99
N PHE A 204 26.27 4.81 -12.37
CA PHE A 204 25.98 5.61 -11.16
C PHE A 204 26.92 5.23 -10.01
N ILE A 205 27.16 3.93 -9.77
CA ILE A 205 28.09 3.47 -8.72
C ILE A 205 29.53 3.92 -9.01
N ARG A 206 29.92 3.96 -10.29
CA ARG A 206 31.27 4.36 -10.69
C ARG A 206 31.48 5.87 -10.55
N ASP A 207 30.52 6.67 -10.96
CA ASP A 207 30.53 8.13 -10.85
C ASP A 207 29.08 8.67 -10.80
N ALA A 208 28.65 9.08 -9.63
CA ALA A 208 27.32 9.66 -9.42
C ALA A 208 27.20 11.12 -9.90
N THR A 209 28.33 11.81 -10.14
CA THR A 209 28.34 13.27 -10.40
C THR A 209 27.47 13.69 -11.60
N PRO A 210 27.50 13.04 -12.75
CA PRO A 210 26.64 13.44 -13.88
C PRO A 210 25.14 13.25 -13.60
N PHE A 211 24.80 12.29 -12.70
CA PHE A 211 23.41 11.99 -12.37
C PHE A 211 22.83 12.98 -11.34
N VAL A 212 23.58 13.27 -10.26
CA VAL A 212 23.14 14.21 -9.22
C VAL A 212 23.20 15.67 -9.71
N SER A 213 23.88 15.96 -10.81
CA SER A 213 23.82 17.26 -11.50
C SER A 213 22.72 17.38 -12.54
N GLY A 214 21.88 16.36 -12.72
CA GLY A 214 20.80 16.34 -13.73
C GLY A 214 21.29 16.32 -15.18
N GLN A 215 22.58 16.05 -15.43
CA GLN A 215 23.15 15.92 -16.79
C GLN A 215 22.84 14.57 -17.41
N ARG A 216 22.69 13.55 -16.59
CA ARG A 216 22.38 12.18 -16.99
C ARG A 216 21.22 11.61 -16.19
N SER A 217 20.27 10.97 -16.88
CA SER A 217 19.13 10.34 -16.24
C SER A 217 19.49 9.03 -15.53
N ILE A 218 18.90 8.82 -14.35
CA ILE A 218 18.90 7.51 -13.67
C ILE A 218 17.88 6.53 -14.27
N PHE A 219 17.12 6.95 -15.29
CA PHE A 219 16.08 6.17 -15.95
C PHE A 219 16.40 5.97 -17.45
N THR A 220 15.80 4.96 -18.04
CA THR A 220 15.49 4.96 -19.47
C THR A 220 14.14 5.67 -19.65
N GLU A 221 13.89 6.26 -20.84
CA GLU A 221 12.59 6.90 -21.15
C GLU A 221 11.41 5.96 -20.89
N LYS A 222 11.56 4.69 -21.28
CA LYS A 222 10.56 3.64 -21.05
C LYS A 222 10.28 3.42 -19.57
N SER A 223 11.31 3.30 -18.75
CA SER A 223 11.15 3.04 -17.31
C SER A 223 10.56 4.24 -16.57
N LEU A 224 10.94 5.47 -16.96
CA LEU A 224 10.39 6.70 -16.41
C LEU A 224 8.92 6.87 -16.79
N ALA A 225 8.59 6.71 -18.07
CA ALA A 225 7.21 6.79 -18.57
C ALA A 225 6.30 5.74 -17.91
N GLN A 226 6.82 4.54 -17.64
CA GLN A 226 6.10 3.49 -16.92
C GLN A 226 5.86 3.89 -15.46
N ALA A 227 6.88 4.44 -14.78
CA ALA A 227 6.77 4.91 -13.39
C ALA A 227 5.74 6.06 -13.29
N ALA A 228 5.78 7.03 -14.19
CA ALA A 228 4.85 8.15 -14.24
C ALA A 228 3.40 7.67 -14.43
N ARG A 229 3.16 6.81 -15.44
CA ARG A 229 1.82 6.23 -15.67
C ARG A 229 1.32 5.41 -14.50
N GLY A 230 2.17 4.57 -13.92
CA GLY A 230 1.81 3.74 -12.78
C GLY A 230 1.42 4.57 -11.56
N TRP A 231 2.19 5.62 -11.24
CA TRP A 231 1.89 6.53 -10.15
C TRP A 231 0.58 7.30 -10.40
N MET A 232 0.47 7.95 -11.57
CA MET A 232 -0.72 8.72 -11.95
C MET A 232 -1.98 7.86 -11.85
N HIS A 233 -1.99 6.71 -12.49
CA HIS A 233 -3.15 5.82 -12.54
C HIS A 233 -3.54 5.32 -11.14
N ASN A 234 -2.56 4.88 -10.35
CA ASN A 234 -2.80 4.43 -8.99
C ASN A 234 -3.38 5.55 -8.11
N VAL A 235 -2.83 6.76 -8.19
CA VAL A 235 -3.30 7.90 -7.37
C VAL A 235 -4.71 8.32 -7.78
N VAL A 236 -4.96 8.52 -9.07
CA VAL A 236 -6.26 8.98 -9.59
C VAL A 236 -7.37 7.97 -9.28
N GLU A 237 -7.15 6.70 -9.60
CA GLU A 237 -8.19 5.68 -9.47
C GLU A 237 -8.43 5.28 -8.01
N THR A 238 -7.38 5.30 -7.15
CA THR A 238 -7.56 5.04 -5.72
C THR A 238 -8.34 6.17 -5.05
N ASP A 239 -7.97 7.44 -5.31
CA ASP A 239 -8.67 8.60 -4.73
C ASP A 239 -10.13 8.66 -5.20
N LYS A 240 -10.38 8.45 -6.51
CA LYS A 240 -11.73 8.40 -7.07
C LYS A 240 -12.58 7.32 -6.42
N ALA A 241 -12.09 6.08 -6.39
CA ALA A 241 -12.82 4.96 -5.79
C ALA A 241 -13.08 5.18 -4.29
N ALA A 242 -12.12 5.76 -3.56
CA ALA A 242 -12.25 6.04 -2.14
C ALA A 242 -13.31 7.12 -1.87
N ARG A 243 -13.32 8.21 -2.63
CA ARG A 243 -14.36 9.27 -2.52
C ARG A 243 -15.75 8.76 -2.87
N GLU A 244 -15.85 7.87 -3.85
CA GLU A 244 -17.12 7.29 -4.28
C GLU A 244 -17.67 6.29 -3.26
N LEU A 245 -16.83 5.39 -2.74
CA LEU A 245 -17.25 4.24 -1.94
C LEU A 245 -17.19 4.47 -0.43
N LEU A 246 -16.40 5.43 0.05
CA LEU A 246 -16.17 5.74 1.46
C LEU A 246 -16.22 7.25 1.75
N PRO A 247 -17.23 8.01 1.27
CA PRO A 247 -17.23 9.48 1.30
C PRO A 247 -17.05 10.05 2.72
N GLU A 248 -17.62 9.42 3.74
CA GLU A 248 -17.56 9.86 5.14
C GLU A 248 -16.38 9.28 5.94
N SER A 249 -15.71 8.26 5.40
CA SER A 249 -14.68 7.49 6.09
C SER A 249 -13.32 7.56 5.40
N TYR A 250 -13.20 8.40 4.37
CA TYR A 250 -11.98 8.59 3.60
C TYR A 250 -11.22 9.83 4.04
N HIS A 251 -9.93 9.69 4.28
CA HIS A 251 -9.01 10.78 4.58
C HIS A 251 -7.77 10.69 3.70
N SER A 252 -7.49 11.74 2.93
CA SER A 252 -6.26 11.82 2.14
C SER A 252 -5.32 12.88 2.68
N LEU A 253 -4.02 12.61 2.59
CA LEU A 253 -2.97 13.52 3.02
C LEU A 253 -1.74 13.44 2.10
N ARG A 254 -0.93 14.48 2.09
CA ARG A 254 0.33 14.51 1.37
C ARG A 254 1.48 14.13 2.29
N TYR A 255 2.43 13.36 1.75
CA TYR A 255 3.68 13.03 2.45
C TYR A 255 4.46 14.28 2.88
N GLU A 256 4.46 15.29 2.02
CA GLU A 256 5.16 16.54 2.26
C GLU A 256 4.59 17.31 3.47
N ASP A 257 3.28 17.19 3.71
CA ASP A 257 2.63 17.81 4.86
C ASP A 257 3.02 17.13 6.19
N LEU A 258 3.34 15.82 6.14
CA LEU A 258 3.93 15.13 7.30
C LEU A 258 5.29 15.67 7.69
N LEU A 259 6.04 16.26 6.74
CA LEU A 259 7.38 16.79 6.97
C LEU A 259 7.36 18.28 7.35
N THR A 260 6.35 19.03 6.90
CA THR A 260 6.31 20.50 7.06
C THR A 260 5.31 20.97 8.09
N SER A 261 4.24 20.24 8.32
CA SER A 261 3.13 20.56 9.20
C SER A 261 2.69 19.31 9.96
N THR A 262 3.66 18.59 10.54
CA THR A 262 3.47 17.26 11.13
C THR A 262 2.38 17.24 12.18
N TRP A 263 2.41 18.19 13.11
CA TRP A 263 1.43 18.23 14.20
C TRP A 263 0.00 18.39 13.69
N GLU A 264 -0.22 19.37 12.81
CA GLU A 264 -1.54 19.66 12.24
C GLU A 264 -2.06 18.47 11.44
N THR A 265 -1.20 17.87 10.62
CA THR A 265 -1.52 16.71 9.78
C THR A 265 -1.87 15.49 10.63
N MET A 266 -1.06 15.18 11.64
CA MET A 266 -1.31 14.03 12.51
C MET A 266 -2.50 14.22 13.43
N ARG A 267 -2.71 15.44 13.94
CA ARG A 267 -3.87 15.77 14.74
C ARG A 267 -5.17 15.59 13.95
N ALA A 268 -5.22 16.06 12.70
CA ALA A 268 -6.36 15.86 11.81
C ALA A 268 -6.60 14.38 11.52
N LEU A 269 -5.54 13.62 11.27
CA LEU A 269 -5.62 12.18 11.03
C LEU A 269 -6.16 11.43 12.27
N TRP A 270 -5.62 11.66 13.46
CA TRP A 270 -6.09 11.00 14.69
C TRP A 270 -7.55 11.36 14.99
N ALA A 271 -7.96 12.62 14.79
CA ALA A 271 -9.35 13.02 14.90
C ALA A 271 -10.26 12.25 13.92
N THR A 272 -9.83 12.11 12.66
CA THR A 272 -10.56 11.31 11.66
C THR A 272 -10.66 9.83 12.07
N LEU A 273 -9.62 9.30 12.69
CA LEU A 273 -9.64 7.93 13.24
C LEU A 273 -10.51 7.80 14.49
N GLY A 274 -10.95 8.89 15.11
CA GLY A 274 -11.74 8.90 16.35
C GLY A 274 -10.89 8.75 17.61
N ALA A 275 -9.58 9.01 17.54
CA ALA A 275 -8.69 8.98 18.70
C ALA A 275 -8.72 10.32 19.46
N ASP A 276 -8.42 10.27 20.77
CA ASP A 276 -8.39 11.46 21.64
C ASP A 276 -7.19 12.36 21.36
N ILE A 277 -7.43 13.47 20.64
CA ILE A 277 -6.39 14.44 20.26
C ILE A 277 -5.94 15.36 21.40
N THR A 278 -6.52 15.23 22.59
CA THR A 278 -6.17 16.03 23.77
C THR A 278 -5.12 15.36 24.65
N SER A 279 -4.73 14.12 24.31
CA SER A 279 -3.73 13.35 25.05
C SER A 279 -2.40 14.13 25.17
N PRO A 280 -1.87 14.31 26.38
CA PRO A 280 -0.64 15.07 26.58
C PRO A 280 0.59 14.35 26.00
N GLY A 281 1.62 15.10 25.61
CA GLY A 281 2.89 14.55 25.14
C GLY A 281 2.91 14.07 23.69
N LEU A 282 1.78 14.13 22.95
CA LEU A 282 1.72 13.68 21.55
C LEU A 282 2.60 14.50 20.62
N LYS A 283 2.67 15.82 20.85
CA LYS A 283 3.47 16.71 20.01
C LYS A 283 4.96 16.46 20.21
N GLU A 284 5.37 16.35 21.45
CA GLU A 284 6.74 16.03 21.84
C GLU A 284 7.18 14.65 21.31
N ALA A 285 6.29 13.65 21.37
CA ALA A 285 6.54 12.34 20.80
C ALA A 285 6.72 12.38 19.28
N LEU A 286 5.93 13.20 18.56
CA LEU A 286 6.08 13.40 17.12
C LEU A 286 7.44 14.04 16.78
N GLU A 287 7.83 15.08 17.52
CA GLU A 287 9.09 15.78 17.30
C GLU A 287 10.28 14.85 17.53
N ALA A 288 10.24 14.03 18.59
CA ALA A 288 11.27 13.03 18.87
C ALA A 288 11.36 11.97 17.76
N GLU A 289 10.22 11.44 17.32
CA GLU A 289 10.17 10.39 16.27
C GLU A 289 10.70 10.89 14.91
N LEU A 290 10.50 12.17 14.59
CA LEU A 290 11.02 12.77 13.36
C LEU A 290 12.53 12.97 13.38
N GLN A 291 13.12 13.15 14.57
CA GLN A 291 14.58 13.26 14.73
C GLN A 291 15.25 11.89 14.58
N GLU A 292 14.57 10.81 14.97
CA GLU A 292 15.04 9.45 14.75
C GLU A 292 14.70 9.02 13.33
N ASN A 293 15.69 8.73 12.49
CA ASN A 293 15.47 8.20 11.14
C ASN A 293 16.10 6.80 10.98
N PRO A 294 15.56 5.77 11.65
CA PRO A 294 16.12 4.41 11.64
C PRO A 294 16.13 3.77 10.25
N ASP A 295 15.29 4.28 9.34
CA ASP A 295 15.30 3.86 7.95
C ASP A 295 16.51 4.37 7.16
N ALA A 296 17.11 5.50 7.56
CA ALA A 296 18.33 6.02 6.94
C ALA A 296 19.54 5.17 7.31
N ASP A 297 19.65 4.77 8.58
CA ASP A 297 20.74 3.96 9.10
C ASP A 297 20.82 2.62 8.40
N TRP A 298 19.67 1.94 8.22
CA TRP A 298 19.60 0.67 7.51
C TRP A 298 20.01 0.75 6.03
N GLN A 299 19.73 1.88 5.35
CA GLN A 299 20.16 2.08 3.96
C GLN A 299 21.64 2.39 3.87
N GLN A 300 22.21 3.14 4.80
CA GLN A 300 23.63 3.40 4.87
C GLN A 300 24.43 2.12 5.10
N GLU A 301 23.94 1.22 5.95
CA GLU A 301 24.59 -0.07 6.18
C GLU A 301 24.55 -1.00 4.96
N LYS A 302 23.45 -1.05 4.21
CA LYS A 302 23.28 -1.98 3.09
C LYS A 302 23.82 -1.50 1.75
N ALA A 303 24.02 -0.22 1.57
CA ALA A 303 24.33 0.35 0.26
C ALA A 303 25.16 1.62 0.36
N SER A 304 26.26 1.59 1.11
CA SER A 304 27.17 2.72 1.26
C SER A 304 27.57 3.36 -0.07
N ASP A 305 27.74 2.55 -1.11
CA ASP A 305 28.20 2.99 -2.43
C ASP A 305 27.12 3.73 -3.25
N ILE A 306 25.82 3.49 -2.95
CA ILE A 306 24.68 4.13 -3.63
C ILE A 306 24.03 5.15 -2.70
N ALA A 307 23.97 4.85 -1.39
CA ALA A 307 23.26 5.65 -0.40
C ALA A 307 24.03 6.92 0.01
N SER A 308 25.35 6.96 -0.14
CA SER A 308 26.15 8.15 0.18
C SER A 308 25.78 9.38 -0.68
N ALA A 309 25.22 9.16 -1.88
CA ALA A 309 24.74 10.21 -2.76
C ALA A 309 23.28 10.63 -2.50
N LEU A 310 22.56 9.95 -1.59
CA LEU A 310 21.12 10.12 -1.39
C LEU A 310 20.76 10.22 0.09
N THR A 311 20.24 11.37 0.51
CA THR A 311 19.63 11.49 1.83
C THR A 311 18.18 11.01 1.79
N LYS A 312 17.86 9.95 2.55
CA LYS A 312 16.51 9.39 2.61
C LYS A 312 15.53 10.31 3.32
N GLY A 313 14.28 10.28 2.88
CA GLY A 313 13.20 11.04 3.52
C GLY A 313 13.11 12.50 3.10
N GLN A 314 13.95 12.95 2.17
CA GLN A 314 13.88 14.32 1.64
C GLN A 314 12.78 14.46 0.58
N ARG A 315 12.25 15.68 0.48
CA ARG A 315 11.38 16.13 -0.60
C ARG A 315 12.19 16.84 -1.67
N GLY A 316 11.78 16.68 -2.92
CA GLY A 316 12.38 17.41 -4.04
C GLY A 316 13.70 16.84 -4.55
N THR A 317 14.10 15.64 -4.13
CA THR A 317 15.30 14.93 -4.62
C THR A 317 15.29 14.77 -6.14
N TRP A 318 14.12 14.68 -6.74
CA TRP A 318 13.97 14.62 -8.19
C TRP A 318 14.53 15.86 -8.90
N ARG A 319 14.58 17.04 -8.26
CA ARG A 319 15.09 18.29 -8.88
C ARG A 319 16.56 18.18 -9.28
N GLU A 320 17.33 17.43 -8.53
CA GLU A 320 18.75 17.19 -8.78
C GLU A 320 18.99 16.06 -9.78
N LEU A 321 18.12 15.04 -9.75
CA LEU A 321 18.30 13.77 -10.46
C LEU A 321 17.59 13.69 -11.80
N PHE A 322 16.54 14.50 -12.02
CA PHE A 322 15.85 14.55 -13.30
C PHE A 322 16.55 15.47 -14.26
N THR A 323 16.87 14.97 -15.44
CA THR A 323 17.25 15.81 -16.58
C THR A 323 16.05 16.66 -17.03
N PRO A 324 16.28 17.74 -17.85
CA PRO A 324 15.16 18.46 -18.46
C PRO A 324 14.22 17.56 -19.28
N HIS A 325 14.76 16.54 -19.93
CA HIS A 325 13.98 15.57 -20.69
C HIS A 325 13.12 14.67 -19.78
N ASP A 326 13.66 14.22 -18.63
CA ASP A 326 12.90 13.45 -17.66
C ASP A 326 11.72 14.25 -17.11
N ARG A 327 11.91 15.54 -16.82
CA ARG A 327 10.86 16.45 -16.38
C ARG A 327 9.75 16.53 -17.41
N GLN A 328 10.10 16.74 -18.68
CA GLN A 328 9.15 16.81 -19.78
C GLN A 328 8.31 15.51 -19.88
N ILE A 329 8.96 14.34 -19.89
CA ILE A 329 8.26 13.04 -19.95
C ILE A 329 7.27 12.90 -18.79
N PHE A 330 7.72 13.23 -17.57
CA PHE A 330 6.86 13.07 -16.39
C PHE A 330 5.67 14.03 -16.39
N GLU A 331 5.89 15.29 -16.81
CA GLU A 331 4.85 16.32 -16.93
C GLU A 331 3.83 15.98 -18.02
N GLU A 332 4.26 15.53 -19.17
CA GLU A 332 3.35 15.11 -20.27
C GLU A 332 2.42 13.98 -19.82
N ILE A 333 2.90 13.06 -18.97
CA ILE A 333 2.12 11.90 -18.52
C ILE A 333 1.29 12.22 -17.27
N ALA A 334 1.88 12.86 -16.28
CA ALA A 334 1.32 12.97 -14.93
C ALA A 334 1.12 14.40 -14.42
N GLY A 335 1.38 15.42 -15.26
CA GLY A 335 1.31 16.84 -14.89
C GLY A 335 -0.06 17.25 -14.34
N GLY A 336 -1.15 16.79 -14.95
CA GLY A 336 -2.49 17.06 -14.45
C GLY A 336 -2.74 16.50 -13.02
N THR A 337 -2.21 15.31 -12.73
CA THR A 337 -2.33 14.70 -11.40
C THR A 337 -1.44 15.40 -10.39
N LEU A 338 -0.21 15.78 -10.77
CA LEU A 338 0.67 16.60 -9.93
C LEU A 338 -0.03 17.89 -9.52
N ALA A 339 -0.61 18.63 -10.48
CA ALA A 339 -1.34 19.87 -10.22
C ALA A 339 -2.54 19.67 -9.31
N ALA A 340 -3.34 18.63 -9.55
CA ALA A 340 -4.52 18.32 -8.73
C ALA A 340 -4.17 18.05 -7.25
N TRP A 341 -2.97 17.55 -6.98
CA TRP A 341 -2.43 17.33 -5.63
C TRP A 341 -1.58 18.50 -5.12
N GLY A 342 -1.54 19.64 -5.82
CA GLY A 342 -0.84 20.86 -5.39
C GLY A 342 0.68 20.75 -5.48
N TYR A 343 1.19 19.90 -6.36
CA TYR A 343 2.62 19.85 -6.67
C TYR A 343 2.97 20.85 -7.78
N ASP A 344 4.10 21.53 -7.63
CA ASP A 344 4.58 22.48 -8.62
C ASP A 344 4.98 21.77 -9.92
N ILE A 345 4.44 22.25 -11.06
CA ILE A 345 4.72 21.69 -12.38
C ILE A 345 5.89 22.43 -13.06
N LYS A 346 6.10 23.71 -12.72
CA LYS A 346 7.01 24.62 -13.43
C LYS A 346 8.36 24.81 -12.78
N SER A 347 8.89 23.83 -12.08
CA SER A 347 10.19 23.98 -11.39
C SER A 347 11.32 23.21 -12.07
#